data_939bcac4031d9ab75fb2affe57f0f583
#
_entry.id   939bcac4031d9ab75fb2affe57f0f583
#
_cell.length_a   1.000
_cell.length_b   1.000
_cell.length_c   1.000
_cell.angle_alpha   90.00
_cell.angle_beta   90.00
_cell.angle_gamma   90.00
#
_symmetry.space_group_name_H-M   'P 1'
#
loop_
_entity.id
_entity.type
_entity.pdbx_description
1 polymer ?
#
loop_
_entity_poly.entity_id
_entity_poly.type
_entity_poly.pdbx_seq_one_letter_code
_entity_poly.pdbx_strand_id
1 'polypeptide(L)'
;MSIIIKDQTDIAAMRTACRLAAEVLDYITPYVQPGVTTNTLDKLCHDYMVEVQGAIPAPLNYAPPGHEPYPKSICTSINHQICHGIPSDKPLKKGDIVNIDITVIKDGWHGDTSRMFMVGGESQSSIAARRLCRISYEAMWHGILQVKPGARLGDVGHAIQTFSENNGCSVVREFCGHGIGRGFHEEPQVLHYGKPGTLDMLKPGM
;
A
#
# COMPACT_ATOMS: atom_id res chain seq x y z
N MET A 1 14.61 16.49 1.64
CA MET A 1 13.47 17.42 1.37
C MET A 1 12.80 17.71 2.70
N SER A 2 12.10 18.84 2.87
CA SER A 2 11.38 19.14 4.12
C SER A 2 10.00 18.48 4.08
N ILE A 3 9.48 18.06 5.25
CA ILE A 3 8.12 17.53 5.38
C ILE A 3 7.13 18.65 5.08
N ILE A 4 6.17 18.38 4.19
CA ILE A 4 5.13 19.31 3.78
C ILE A 4 3.92 19.11 4.70
N ILE A 5 3.52 20.18 5.39
CA ILE A 5 2.31 20.19 6.23
C ILE A 5 1.12 20.64 5.36
N LYS A 6 0.13 19.78 5.24
CA LYS A 6 -1.07 19.98 4.45
C LYS A 6 -2.07 20.85 5.23
N ASP A 7 -2.63 21.85 4.58
CA ASP A 7 -3.73 22.65 5.12
C ASP A 7 -5.08 21.93 5.00
N GLN A 8 -6.17 22.56 5.43
CA GLN A 8 -7.50 21.94 5.40
C GLN A 8 -7.99 21.67 3.97
N THR A 9 -7.61 22.49 3.01
CA THR A 9 -7.96 22.33 1.59
C THR A 9 -7.20 21.15 1.00
N ASP A 10 -5.91 21.05 1.28
CA ASP A 10 -5.05 19.94 0.89
C ASP A 10 -5.56 18.62 1.46
N ILE A 11 -5.90 18.58 2.76
CA ILE A 11 -6.45 17.41 3.44
C ILE A 11 -7.76 16.96 2.78
N ALA A 12 -8.65 17.89 2.41
CA ALA A 12 -9.91 17.56 1.74
C ALA A 12 -9.66 16.93 0.35
N ALA A 13 -8.68 17.45 -0.40
CA ALA A 13 -8.30 16.91 -1.70
C ALA A 13 -7.66 15.51 -1.56
N MET A 14 -6.75 15.34 -0.60
CA MET A 14 -6.15 14.03 -0.31
C MET A 14 -7.18 13.00 0.14
N ARG A 15 -8.16 13.37 0.97
CA ARG A 15 -9.27 12.48 1.34
C ARG A 15 -10.02 11.98 0.11
N THR A 16 -10.20 12.82 -0.90
CA THR A 16 -10.81 12.41 -2.17
C THR A 16 -9.95 11.40 -2.89
N ALA A 17 -8.66 11.65 -3.08
CA ALA A 17 -7.74 10.73 -3.74
C ALA A 17 -7.64 9.39 -2.99
N CYS A 18 -7.49 9.42 -1.66
CA CYS A 18 -7.43 8.21 -0.83
C CYS A 18 -8.73 7.38 -0.90
N ARG A 19 -9.90 8.03 -0.91
CA ARG A 19 -11.18 7.34 -1.08
C ARG A 19 -11.27 6.66 -2.44
N LEU A 20 -10.86 7.35 -3.51
CA LEU A 20 -10.85 6.78 -4.86
C LEU A 20 -9.92 5.55 -4.95
N ALA A 21 -8.74 5.60 -4.34
CA ALA A 21 -7.85 4.44 -4.28
C ALA A 21 -8.49 3.25 -3.54
N ALA A 22 -9.16 3.49 -2.41
CA ALA A 22 -9.88 2.47 -1.67
C ALA A 22 -11.04 1.86 -2.47
N GLU A 23 -11.79 2.68 -3.22
CA GLU A 23 -12.88 2.24 -4.09
C GLU A 23 -12.39 1.29 -5.20
N VAL A 24 -11.17 1.49 -5.74
CA VAL A 24 -10.58 0.55 -6.71
C VAL A 24 -10.36 -0.82 -6.07
N LEU A 25 -9.89 -0.88 -4.81
CA LEU A 25 -9.73 -2.16 -4.09
C LEU A 25 -11.07 -2.85 -3.84
N ASP A 26 -12.13 -2.10 -3.55
CA ASP A 26 -13.48 -2.67 -3.42
C ASP A 26 -14.01 -3.17 -4.76
N TYR A 27 -13.84 -2.39 -5.82
CA TYR A 27 -14.23 -2.76 -7.20
C TYR A 27 -13.55 -4.04 -7.66
N ILE A 28 -12.24 -4.20 -7.46
CA ILE A 28 -11.48 -5.34 -7.96
C ILE A 28 -11.72 -6.63 -7.14
N THR A 29 -12.20 -6.51 -5.91
CA THR A 29 -12.38 -7.64 -4.98
C THR A 29 -13.08 -8.87 -5.61
N PRO A 30 -14.23 -8.76 -6.28
CA PRO A 30 -14.93 -9.93 -6.85
C PRO A 30 -14.18 -10.58 -8.02
N TYR A 31 -13.22 -9.88 -8.64
CA TYR A 31 -12.46 -10.38 -9.78
C TYR A 31 -11.18 -11.14 -9.37
N VAL A 32 -10.76 -11.06 -8.10
CA VAL A 32 -9.56 -11.76 -7.60
C VAL A 32 -9.90 -13.23 -7.37
N GLN A 33 -9.92 -13.99 -8.46
CA GLN A 33 -10.36 -15.38 -8.49
C GLN A 33 -9.29 -16.31 -9.09
N PRO A 34 -9.29 -17.61 -8.74
CA PRO A 34 -8.42 -18.59 -9.39
C PRO A 34 -8.61 -18.58 -10.91
N GLY A 35 -7.52 -18.61 -11.65
CA GLY A 35 -7.49 -18.59 -13.12
C GLY A 35 -7.47 -17.20 -13.76
N VAL A 36 -7.75 -16.14 -13.00
CA VAL A 36 -7.61 -14.76 -13.50
C VAL A 36 -6.14 -14.37 -13.52
N THR A 37 -5.70 -13.70 -14.57
CA THR A 37 -4.32 -13.19 -14.65
C THR A 37 -4.20 -11.83 -13.98
N THR A 38 -3.02 -11.50 -13.46
CA THR A 38 -2.80 -10.17 -12.87
C THR A 38 -2.81 -9.06 -13.93
N ASN A 39 -2.52 -9.36 -15.21
CA ASN A 39 -2.76 -8.44 -16.32
C ASN A 39 -4.25 -8.11 -16.51
N THR A 40 -5.14 -9.08 -16.32
CA THR A 40 -6.59 -8.82 -16.34
C THR A 40 -7.00 -7.89 -15.20
N LEU A 41 -6.48 -8.12 -13.99
CA LEU A 41 -6.74 -7.24 -12.84
C LEU A 41 -6.19 -5.83 -13.06
N ASP A 42 -4.99 -5.70 -13.62
CA ASP A 42 -4.38 -4.41 -13.99
C ASP A 42 -5.28 -3.64 -14.97
N LYS A 43 -5.75 -4.31 -16.04
CA LYS A 43 -6.64 -3.69 -17.01
C LYS A 43 -7.96 -3.22 -16.36
N LEU A 44 -8.60 -4.05 -15.56
CA LEU A 44 -9.84 -3.68 -14.88
C LEU A 44 -9.66 -2.48 -13.94
N CYS A 45 -8.57 -2.46 -13.16
CA CYS A 45 -8.25 -1.33 -12.29
C CYS A 45 -7.96 -0.07 -13.11
N HIS A 46 -7.19 -0.20 -14.20
CA HIS A 46 -6.88 0.91 -15.09
C HIS A 46 -8.16 1.54 -15.66
N ASP A 47 -9.01 0.72 -16.27
CA ASP A 47 -10.25 1.18 -16.89
C ASP A 47 -11.16 1.87 -15.85
N TYR A 48 -11.27 1.31 -14.65
CA TYR A 48 -12.07 1.89 -13.56
C TYR A 48 -11.52 3.25 -13.10
N MET A 49 -10.20 3.35 -12.88
CA MET A 49 -9.56 4.62 -12.49
C MET A 49 -9.75 5.69 -13.56
N VAL A 50 -9.53 5.35 -14.84
CA VAL A 50 -9.55 6.33 -15.94
C VAL A 50 -10.98 6.68 -16.36
N GLU A 51 -11.81 5.67 -16.65
CA GLU A 51 -13.11 5.87 -17.28
C GLU A 51 -14.22 6.22 -16.26
N VAL A 52 -14.14 5.65 -15.04
CA VAL A 52 -15.18 5.85 -14.03
C VAL A 52 -14.82 6.98 -13.05
N GLN A 53 -13.58 6.96 -12.54
CA GLN A 53 -13.16 7.95 -11.53
C GLN A 53 -12.57 9.22 -12.16
N GLY A 54 -12.21 9.21 -13.45
CA GLY A 54 -11.48 10.30 -14.10
C GLY A 54 -10.19 10.63 -13.34
N ALA A 55 -9.50 9.57 -12.89
CA ALA A 55 -8.23 9.64 -12.17
C ALA A 55 -7.11 9.06 -13.03
N ILE A 56 -5.86 9.29 -12.63
CA ILE A 56 -4.69 8.78 -13.32
C ILE A 56 -4.05 7.69 -12.44
N PRO A 57 -3.74 6.49 -12.97
CA PRO A 57 -2.96 5.49 -12.24
C PRO A 57 -1.51 5.98 -12.08
N ALA A 58 -1.11 6.26 -10.85
CA ALA A 58 0.19 6.86 -10.55
C ALA A 58 1.40 5.97 -10.91
N PRO A 59 1.33 4.62 -10.76
CA PRO A 59 2.46 3.77 -11.09
C PRO A 59 2.79 3.75 -12.59
N LEU A 60 1.79 3.92 -13.47
CA LEU A 60 1.99 3.80 -14.92
C LEU A 60 2.97 4.86 -15.43
N ASN A 61 4.07 4.40 -16.02
CA ASN A 61 5.19 5.23 -16.48
C ASN A 61 5.96 5.98 -15.37
N TYR A 62 5.73 5.65 -14.10
CA TYR A 62 6.55 6.18 -13.02
C TYR A 62 7.98 5.67 -13.13
N ALA A 63 8.94 6.57 -13.17
CA ALA A 63 10.36 6.28 -13.35
C ALA A 63 11.21 7.06 -12.34
N PRO A 64 11.56 6.46 -11.19
CA PRO A 64 12.56 7.05 -10.31
C PRO A 64 13.91 7.18 -11.02
N PRO A 65 14.78 8.13 -10.66
CA PRO A 65 16.08 8.29 -11.29
C PRO A 65 16.87 6.98 -11.36
N GLY A 66 17.30 6.61 -12.58
CA GLY A 66 18.08 5.39 -12.82
C GLY A 66 17.24 4.10 -12.98
N HIS A 67 15.93 4.20 -13.02
CA HIS A 67 15.04 3.05 -13.23
C HIS A 67 14.24 3.21 -14.52
N GLU A 68 13.91 2.08 -15.15
CA GLU A 68 12.97 2.05 -16.27
C GLU A 68 11.55 2.42 -15.81
N PRO A 69 10.75 3.05 -16.69
CA PRO A 69 9.36 3.36 -16.38
C PRO A 69 8.56 2.11 -16.00
N TYR A 70 7.80 2.19 -14.91
CA TYR A 70 6.95 1.08 -14.49
C TYR A 70 5.83 0.86 -15.52
N PRO A 71 5.64 -0.38 -16.04
CA PRO A 71 4.85 -0.59 -17.26
C PRO A 71 3.35 -0.82 -17.00
N LYS A 72 2.88 -0.74 -15.75
CA LYS A 72 1.53 -1.13 -15.33
C LYS A 72 0.86 -0.09 -14.44
N SER A 73 -0.44 -0.19 -14.29
CA SER A 73 -1.27 0.76 -13.54
C SER A 73 -1.36 0.46 -12.05
N ILE A 74 -1.11 -0.81 -11.67
CA ILE A 74 -1.13 -1.28 -10.30
C ILE A 74 0.06 -2.19 -10.02
N CYS A 75 0.37 -2.45 -8.74
CA CYS A 75 1.30 -3.51 -8.39
C CYS A 75 0.53 -4.75 -7.90
N THR A 76 1.03 -5.95 -8.26
CA THR A 76 0.45 -7.23 -7.84
C THR A 76 1.54 -8.16 -7.35
N SER A 77 1.68 -8.30 -6.03
CA SER A 77 2.75 -9.08 -5.41
C SER A 77 2.21 -10.40 -4.89
N ILE A 78 2.62 -11.52 -5.52
CA ILE A 78 2.07 -12.85 -5.27
C ILE A 78 3.00 -13.64 -4.36
N ASN A 79 2.46 -14.24 -3.31
CA ASN A 79 3.14 -15.16 -2.38
C ASN A 79 4.43 -14.57 -1.80
N HIS A 80 5.60 -14.94 -2.36
CA HIS A 80 6.93 -14.54 -1.87
C HIS A 80 7.39 -13.16 -2.35
N GLN A 81 6.67 -12.52 -3.27
CA GLN A 81 6.97 -11.15 -3.69
C GLN A 81 6.61 -10.17 -2.58
N ILE A 82 7.58 -9.39 -2.12
CA ILE A 82 7.40 -8.47 -0.99
C ILE A 82 6.51 -7.30 -1.41
N CYS A 83 6.86 -6.61 -2.51
CA CYS A 83 6.13 -5.47 -3.07
C CYS A 83 6.49 -5.26 -4.54
N HIS A 84 5.85 -4.29 -5.21
CA HIS A 84 6.12 -3.84 -6.57
C HIS A 84 6.07 -4.95 -7.64
N GLY A 85 5.32 -6.03 -7.40
CA GLY A 85 5.13 -7.10 -8.36
C GLY A 85 4.45 -6.57 -9.63
N ILE A 86 5.06 -6.86 -10.80
CA ILE A 86 4.54 -6.40 -12.10
C ILE A 86 3.44 -7.35 -12.55
N PRO A 87 2.23 -6.87 -12.88
CA PRO A 87 1.18 -7.65 -13.49
C PRO A 87 1.64 -8.41 -14.74
N SER A 88 1.20 -9.66 -14.86
CA SER A 88 1.63 -10.58 -15.93
C SER A 88 0.47 -11.50 -16.37
N ASP A 89 0.71 -12.31 -17.40
CA ASP A 89 -0.25 -13.30 -17.89
C ASP A 89 -0.28 -14.59 -17.05
N LYS A 90 0.47 -14.64 -15.95
CA LYS A 90 0.44 -15.76 -15.02
C LYS A 90 -0.90 -15.79 -14.27
N PRO A 91 -1.70 -16.86 -14.39
CA PRO A 91 -2.97 -16.95 -13.69
C PRO A 91 -2.76 -17.16 -12.19
N LEU A 92 -3.61 -16.52 -11.40
CA LEU A 92 -3.69 -16.75 -9.96
C LEU A 92 -4.15 -18.20 -9.69
N LYS A 93 -3.57 -18.82 -8.69
CA LYS A 93 -3.91 -20.19 -8.28
C LYS A 93 -4.71 -20.17 -6.99
N LYS A 94 -5.58 -21.15 -6.82
CA LYS A 94 -6.26 -21.40 -5.57
C LYS A 94 -5.25 -21.56 -4.42
N GLY A 95 -5.41 -20.78 -3.38
CA GLY A 95 -4.50 -20.76 -2.23
C GLY A 95 -3.36 -19.75 -2.31
N ASP A 96 -3.16 -19.08 -3.46
CA ASP A 96 -2.24 -17.94 -3.51
C ASP A 96 -2.72 -16.82 -2.59
N ILE A 97 -1.78 -16.06 -2.06
CA ILE A 97 -2.03 -14.74 -1.47
C ILE A 97 -1.46 -13.69 -2.41
N VAL A 98 -2.18 -12.61 -2.64
CA VAL A 98 -1.72 -11.51 -3.50
C VAL A 98 -2.00 -10.17 -2.83
N ASN A 99 -0.98 -9.32 -2.76
CA ASN A 99 -1.15 -7.91 -2.45
C ASN A 99 -1.46 -7.17 -3.75
N ILE A 100 -2.55 -6.42 -3.76
CA ILE A 100 -2.88 -5.47 -4.83
C ILE A 100 -2.71 -4.08 -4.25
N ASP A 101 -1.88 -3.28 -4.91
CA ASP A 101 -1.46 -1.97 -4.46
C ASP A 101 -1.86 -0.92 -5.50
N ILE A 102 -2.64 0.04 -5.04
CA ILE A 102 -3.33 1.03 -5.86
C ILE A 102 -2.87 2.43 -5.47
N THR A 103 -2.36 3.17 -6.44
CA THR A 103 -2.14 4.60 -6.28
C THR A 103 -2.82 5.37 -7.40
N VAL A 104 -3.70 6.28 -7.03
CA VAL A 104 -4.41 7.16 -7.97
C VAL A 104 -3.93 8.61 -7.84
N ILE A 105 -3.97 9.35 -8.94
CA ILE A 105 -3.81 10.81 -8.93
C ILE A 105 -5.15 11.43 -9.27
N LYS A 106 -5.69 12.25 -8.37
CA LYS A 106 -6.91 13.05 -8.61
C LYS A 106 -6.61 14.52 -8.34
N ASP A 107 -6.82 15.35 -9.37
CA ASP A 107 -6.57 16.80 -9.30
C ASP A 107 -5.17 17.16 -8.78
N GLY A 108 -4.18 16.30 -9.15
CA GLY A 108 -2.78 16.44 -8.76
C GLY A 108 -2.45 15.96 -7.34
N TRP A 109 -3.38 15.27 -6.64
CA TRP A 109 -3.16 14.66 -5.34
C TRP A 109 -3.14 13.15 -5.44
N HIS A 110 -2.20 12.52 -4.72
CA HIS A 110 -2.05 11.07 -4.69
C HIS A 110 -2.85 10.46 -3.54
N GLY A 111 -3.47 9.32 -3.81
CA GLY A 111 -4.05 8.45 -2.80
C GLY A 111 -3.51 7.05 -3.01
N ASP A 112 -2.96 6.44 -1.98
CA ASP A 112 -2.21 5.19 -2.03
C ASP A 112 -2.69 4.23 -0.95
N THR A 113 -3.02 3.00 -1.34
CA THR A 113 -3.46 1.96 -0.43
C THR A 113 -3.35 0.58 -1.05
N SER A 114 -3.13 -0.44 -0.22
CA SER A 114 -3.07 -1.83 -0.69
C SER A 114 -3.94 -2.76 0.15
N ARG A 115 -4.24 -3.93 -0.42
CA ARG A 115 -5.00 -4.98 0.28
C ARG A 115 -4.45 -6.35 -0.08
N MET A 116 -4.39 -7.23 0.93
CA MET A 116 -4.12 -8.65 0.73
C MET A 116 -5.39 -9.40 0.36
N PHE A 117 -5.30 -10.25 -0.64
CA PHE A 117 -6.37 -11.15 -1.07
C PHE A 117 -5.91 -12.60 -0.96
N MET A 118 -6.80 -13.46 -0.47
CA MET A 118 -6.61 -14.91 -0.42
C MET A 118 -7.41 -15.55 -1.56
N VAL A 119 -6.71 -15.99 -2.60
CA VAL A 119 -7.32 -16.44 -3.85
C VAL A 119 -8.09 -17.74 -3.67
N GLY A 120 -9.38 -17.71 -3.94
CA GLY A 120 -10.30 -18.84 -3.69
C GLY A 120 -10.80 -18.93 -2.25
N GLY A 121 -10.51 -17.91 -1.42
CA GLY A 121 -10.97 -17.81 -0.04
C GLY A 121 -9.95 -18.31 0.99
N GLU A 122 -10.13 -17.88 2.22
CA GLU A 122 -9.20 -18.14 3.34
C GLU A 122 -8.95 -19.63 3.58
N SER A 123 -9.99 -20.47 3.47
CA SER A 123 -9.90 -21.91 3.67
C SER A 123 -8.99 -22.63 2.66
N GLN A 124 -8.68 -22.00 1.53
CA GLN A 124 -7.82 -22.54 0.49
C GLN A 124 -6.35 -22.18 0.67
N SER A 125 -6.06 -21.13 1.43
CA SER A 125 -4.69 -20.70 1.71
C SER A 125 -4.06 -21.54 2.82
N SER A 126 -2.74 -21.70 2.76
CA SER A 126 -2.01 -22.44 3.78
C SER A 126 -2.12 -21.76 5.16
N ILE A 127 -1.92 -22.52 6.22
CA ILE A 127 -1.89 -21.98 7.60
C ILE A 127 -0.84 -20.87 7.73
N ALA A 128 0.33 -21.07 7.11
CA ALA A 128 1.41 -20.07 7.13
C ALA A 128 1.01 -18.77 6.42
N ALA A 129 0.37 -18.86 5.25
CA ALA A 129 -0.10 -17.70 4.49
C ALA A 129 -1.17 -16.91 5.25
N ARG A 130 -2.17 -17.60 5.79
CA ARG A 130 -3.23 -16.96 6.63
C ARG A 130 -2.63 -16.27 7.85
N ARG A 131 -1.71 -16.96 8.54
CA ARG A 131 -1.02 -16.40 9.70
C ARG A 131 -0.23 -15.14 9.34
N LEU A 132 0.52 -15.17 8.22
CA LEU A 132 1.29 -14.02 7.75
C LEU A 132 0.39 -12.83 7.44
N CYS A 133 -0.69 -13.03 6.66
CA CYS A 133 -1.64 -11.96 6.34
C CYS A 133 -2.26 -11.35 7.59
N ARG A 134 -2.65 -12.18 8.56
CA ARG A 134 -3.21 -11.71 9.84
C ARG A 134 -2.19 -10.90 10.65
N ILE A 135 -0.97 -11.42 10.82
CA ILE A 135 0.09 -10.71 11.58
C ILE A 135 0.43 -9.37 10.91
N SER A 136 0.55 -9.33 9.58
CA SER A 136 0.82 -8.09 8.85
C SER A 136 -0.30 -7.05 9.04
N TYR A 137 -1.56 -7.48 8.97
CA TYR A 137 -2.69 -6.61 9.19
C TYR A 137 -2.75 -6.07 10.64
N GLU A 138 -2.56 -6.93 11.62
CA GLU A 138 -2.52 -6.53 13.04
C GLU A 138 -1.33 -5.60 13.32
N ALA A 139 -0.14 -5.90 12.76
CA ALA A 139 1.04 -5.05 12.88
C ALA A 139 0.81 -3.64 12.34
N MET A 140 0.15 -3.52 11.19
CA MET A 140 -0.27 -2.23 10.62
C MET A 140 -1.12 -1.43 11.63
N TRP A 141 -2.12 -2.07 12.25
CA TRP A 141 -2.96 -1.40 13.25
C TRP A 141 -2.19 -1.02 14.50
N HIS A 142 -1.22 -1.83 14.97
CA HIS A 142 -0.35 -1.45 16.06
C HIS A 142 0.45 -0.16 15.75
N GLY A 143 0.90 0.00 14.49
CA GLY A 143 1.53 1.23 14.03
C GLY A 143 0.55 2.40 13.97
N ILE A 144 -0.61 2.23 13.32
CA ILE A 144 -1.64 3.27 13.17
C ILE A 144 -2.08 3.84 14.52
N LEU A 145 -2.25 2.99 15.54
CA LEU A 145 -2.66 3.41 16.88
C LEU A 145 -1.62 4.29 17.59
N GLN A 146 -0.36 4.33 17.11
CA GLN A 146 0.64 5.26 17.61
C GLN A 146 0.53 6.65 16.96
N VAL A 147 -0.20 6.79 15.84
CA VAL A 147 -0.32 8.05 15.08
C VAL A 147 -1.20 9.03 15.84
N LYS A 148 -0.57 9.95 16.55
CA LYS A 148 -1.23 11.03 17.30
C LYS A 148 -0.30 12.23 17.42
N PRO A 149 -0.81 13.45 17.61
CA PRO A 149 0.04 14.61 17.80
C PRO A 149 1.05 14.41 18.95
N GLY A 150 2.31 14.72 18.69
CA GLY A 150 3.41 14.59 19.65
C GLY A 150 4.07 13.21 19.73
N ALA A 151 3.49 12.16 19.13
CA ALA A 151 4.21 10.92 18.93
C ALA A 151 5.29 11.08 17.85
N ARG A 152 6.20 10.14 17.77
CA ARG A 152 7.29 10.15 16.78
C ARG A 152 7.20 8.97 15.84
N LEU A 153 7.77 9.10 14.65
CA LEU A 153 7.80 8.01 13.66
C LEU A 153 8.52 6.77 14.19
N GLY A 154 9.52 6.94 15.08
CA GLY A 154 10.16 5.82 15.76
C GLY A 154 9.21 5.02 16.67
N ASP A 155 8.18 5.65 17.23
CA ASP A 155 7.16 4.97 18.02
C ASP A 155 6.29 4.07 17.14
N VAL A 156 5.93 4.56 15.95
CA VAL A 156 5.17 3.80 14.92
C VAL A 156 5.95 2.57 14.49
N GLY A 157 7.20 2.76 14.04
CA GLY A 157 8.05 1.66 13.60
C GLY A 157 8.35 0.64 14.70
N HIS A 158 8.58 1.11 15.94
CA HIS A 158 8.79 0.24 17.10
C HIS A 158 7.57 -0.64 17.41
N ALA A 159 6.37 -0.09 17.35
CA ALA A 159 5.14 -0.84 17.61
C ALA A 159 4.93 -1.95 16.55
N ILE A 160 5.13 -1.64 15.28
CA ILE A 160 5.07 -2.61 14.16
C ILE A 160 6.11 -3.72 14.36
N GLN A 161 7.35 -3.35 14.60
CA GLN A 161 8.47 -4.28 14.77
C GLN A 161 8.23 -5.21 15.97
N THR A 162 7.92 -4.65 17.13
CA THR A 162 7.73 -5.43 18.37
C THR A 162 6.61 -6.45 18.21
N PHE A 163 5.47 -6.04 17.62
CA PHE A 163 4.37 -6.97 17.38
C PHE A 163 4.76 -8.09 16.41
N SER A 164 5.40 -7.74 15.30
CA SER A 164 5.82 -8.70 14.27
C SER A 164 6.83 -9.72 14.82
N GLU A 165 7.87 -9.26 15.50
CA GLU A 165 8.94 -10.11 16.06
C GLU A 165 8.41 -11.01 17.19
N ASN A 166 7.53 -10.53 18.06
CA ASN A 166 6.87 -11.33 19.08
C ASN A 166 5.97 -12.44 18.48
N ASN A 167 5.54 -12.27 17.24
CA ASN A 167 4.81 -13.26 16.48
C ASN A 167 5.70 -14.11 15.56
N GLY A 168 7.03 -14.05 15.71
CA GLY A 168 8.01 -14.86 14.96
C GLY A 168 8.13 -14.45 13.49
N CYS A 169 7.82 -13.19 13.16
CA CYS A 169 8.06 -12.59 11.85
C CYS A 169 9.17 -11.54 11.96
N SER A 170 9.86 -11.25 10.88
CA SER A 170 10.75 -10.08 10.75
C SER A 170 10.07 -8.99 9.94
N VAL A 171 10.46 -7.74 10.16
CA VAL A 171 9.99 -6.61 9.36
C VAL A 171 10.93 -6.36 8.18
N VAL A 172 10.37 -5.96 7.04
CA VAL A 172 11.13 -5.55 5.85
C VAL A 172 11.85 -4.24 6.16
N ARG A 173 13.12 -4.14 5.79
CA ARG A 173 13.99 -2.99 6.06
C ARG A 173 14.38 -2.21 4.81
N GLU A 174 14.31 -2.86 3.65
CA GLU A 174 14.69 -2.33 2.35
C GLU A 174 13.61 -1.43 1.74
N PHE A 175 12.38 -1.57 2.21
CA PHE A 175 11.22 -0.77 1.83
C PHE A 175 10.54 -0.20 3.07
N CYS A 176 9.88 0.93 2.89
CA CYS A 176 9.17 1.60 3.97
C CYS A 176 7.94 2.34 3.44
N GLY A 177 7.07 2.77 4.34
CA GLY A 177 6.06 3.77 4.04
C GLY A 177 6.69 5.13 3.81
N HIS A 178 5.93 6.06 3.29
CA HIS A 178 6.41 7.39 2.93
C HIS A 178 5.32 8.45 3.07
N GLY A 179 5.73 9.70 3.18
CA GLY A 179 4.85 10.84 2.99
C GLY A 179 4.29 10.84 1.57
N ILE A 180 3.09 11.41 1.40
CA ILE A 180 2.37 11.46 0.14
C ILE A 180 1.59 12.77 0.05
N GLY A 181 1.37 13.26 -1.16
CA GLY A 181 0.62 14.48 -1.38
C GLY A 181 0.54 14.84 -2.85
N ARG A 182 1.13 15.95 -3.24
CA ARG A 182 1.32 16.32 -4.64
C ARG A 182 2.42 15.48 -5.29
N GLY A 183 3.40 15.04 -4.52
CA GLY A 183 4.37 14.04 -4.93
C GLY A 183 3.89 12.63 -4.60
N PHE A 184 4.27 11.66 -5.42
CA PHE A 184 3.98 10.24 -5.14
C PHE A 184 4.74 9.81 -3.88
N HIS A 185 6.04 10.11 -3.81
CA HIS A 185 6.87 9.84 -2.65
C HIS A 185 7.39 11.16 -2.08
N GLU A 186 6.94 11.50 -0.88
CA GLU A 186 7.37 12.68 -0.13
C GLU A 186 8.02 12.26 1.19
N GLU A 187 8.75 13.19 1.83
CA GLU A 187 9.14 13.00 3.23
C GLU A 187 7.91 13.07 4.16
N PRO A 188 7.94 12.35 5.28
CA PRO A 188 9.05 11.55 5.80
C PRO A 188 9.03 10.09 5.34
N GLN A 189 10.15 9.38 5.50
CA GLN A 189 10.12 7.92 5.48
C GLN A 189 9.44 7.39 6.74
N VAL A 190 8.55 6.40 6.56
CA VAL A 190 7.84 5.74 7.65
C VAL A 190 8.33 4.30 7.76
N LEU A 191 9.35 4.10 8.58
CA LEU A 191 10.00 2.80 8.75
C LEU A 191 9.09 1.83 9.53
N HIS A 192 9.16 0.55 9.20
CA HIS A 192 8.47 -0.52 9.92
C HIS A 192 9.22 -1.00 11.17
N TYR A 193 10.29 -0.32 11.53
CA TYR A 193 11.13 -0.57 12.71
C TYR A 193 11.62 0.73 13.31
N GLY A 194 12.05 0.71 14.55
CA GLY A 194 12.56 1.94 15.18
C GLY A 194 12.76 1.83 16.68
N LYS A 195 13.17 2.96 17.25
CA LYS A 195 13.30 3.14 18.70
C LYS A 195 12.25 4.16 19.17
N PRO A 196 11.58 3.92 20.32
CA PRO A 196 10.66 4.90 20.89
C PRO A 196 11.30 6.26 21.09
N GLY A 197 10.52 7.30 20.83
CA GLY A 197 10.95 8.68 21.05
C GLY A 197 11.96 9.22 20.02
N THR A 198 12.17 8.53 18.89
CA THR A 198 13.12 8.94 17.84
C THR A 198 12.41 9.32 16.54
N LEU A 199 13.17 9.88 15.59
CA LEU A 199 12.71 10.38 14.29
C LEU A 199 11.75 11.58 14.43
N ASP A 200 11.09 11.95 13.33
CA ASP A 200 10.26 13.15 13.27
C ASP A 200 9.03 13.05 14.18
N MET A 201 8.69 14.18 14.80
CA MET A 201 7.48 14.31 15.60
C MET A 201 6.28 14.52 14.70
N LEU A 202 5.25 13.71 14.90
CA LEU A 202 4.00 13.80 14.17
C LEU A 202 3.24 15.08 14.51
N LYS A 203 2.76 15.75 13.47
CA LYS A 203 1.98 17.00 13.57
C LYS A 203 0.70 16.86 12.72
N PRO A 204 -0.37 17.57 13.08
CA PRO A 204 -1.55 17.65 12.21
C PRO A 204 -1.18 18.16 10.82
N GLY A 205 -1.72 17.52 9.77
CA GLY A 205 -1.44 17.86 8.37
C GLY A 205 -0.17 17.22 7.79
N MET A 206 0.51 16.38 8.55
CA MET A 206 1.71 15.66 8.12
C MET A 206 1.36 14.44 7.27
#